data_457dfa05ce5b53f2182c9fa7c3eafef2
#
_entry.id   457dfa05ce5b53f2182c9fa7c3eafef2
#
_cell.length_a   1.000
_cell.length_b   1.000
_cell.length_c   1.000
_cell.angle_alpha   90.00
_cell.angle_beta   90.00
_cell.angle_gamma   90.00
#
_symmetry.space_group_name_H-M   'P 1'
#
loop_
_entity.id
_entity.type
_entity.pdbx_description
1 polymer ?
#
loop_
_entity_poly.entity_id
_entity_poly.type
_entity_poly.pdbx_seq_one_letter_code
_entity_poly.pdbx_strand_id
1 'polypeptide(L)'
;MWKVLRLRCLFYGGFIEMKEELFLLAEKVSKEMCRRGASEVMVLPTQNESLMVRFSNNKVTVVQSWSVISIDMLSIFGKKRLISRFENIGENALAESIERVIKESSFVQESEELAPLPTSVKFKDRRTTQKIDANRINDYVSLAINSATREGAERVSGVFTGSIVRDAIIGSNGAEGYDERASFDLNVRTFTGDNSGQGLSCATMMSQLAPEEAGREAGSIVRMAKNPAKWSEGKYSVLLGPIIGAELIGHVGDSCSAFNVEAGTSCLTGKMGKEVLSKELTIADDGSSKDGPSSRSFDDEGTPTRKTVLLEKGTLKSYLHNVNTAKRFNTYSTGNAGWIAPSAWNLVIDHGKLSFEESLKELKNGIYMVSNWYTRFQNYSTGDFSTICRDGTFLVEDGEIKGSLKGVRISDNLLKIFQSIKSMGKDRRWVRWWEVRTPTFLPDMVLPEVNLTKAQES
;
A
#
# COMPACT_ATOMS: atom_id res chain seq x y z
N MET A 1 -9.09 8.18 31.21
CA MET A 1 -8.76 9.62 31.20
C MET A 1 -7.24 9.78 31.04
N TRP A 2 -6.73 9.63 29.82
CA TRP A 2 -5.30 9.72 29.51
C TRP A 2 -5.00 11.15 29.08
N LYS A 3 -4.21 11.86 29.89
CA LYS A 3 -3.65 13.16 29.49
C LYS A 3 -2.68 12.94 28.36
N VAL A 4 -3.04 13.42 27.17
CA VAL A 4 -2.10 13.61 26.06
C VAL A 4 -1.02 14.57 26.56
N LEU A 5 0.17 14.04 26.81
CA LEU A 5 1.36 14.87 27.01
C LEU A 5 1.66 15.53 25.65
N ARG A 6 1.13 16.74 25.43
CA ARG A 6 1.71 17.66 24.46
C ARG A 6 3.14 17.88 24.93
N LEU A 7 4.12 17.46 24.15
CA LEU A 7 5.49 17.95 24.25
C LEU A 7 5.44 19.48 24.02
N ARG A 8 5.18 20.23 25.07
CA ARG A 8 5.41 21.68 25.07
C ARG A 8 6.90 21.84 25.16
N CYS A 9 7.54 22.28 24.09
CA CYS A 9 8.88 22.84 24.16
C CYS A 9 8.87 23.94 25.19
N LEU A 10 9.51 23.70 26.35
CA LEU A 10 9.70 24.63 27.47
C LEU A 10 10.84 25.65 27.22
N PHE A 11 11.11 25.98 25.96
CA PHE A 11 12.13 26.98 25.63
C PHE A 11 11.60 27.93 24.57
N TYR A 12 11.09 29.08 25.01
CA TYR A 12 10.50 30.20 24.26
C TYR A 12 8.97 30.14 24.09
N GLY A 13 8.32 31.13 24.65
CA GLY A 13 6.87 31.29 24.71
C GLY A 13 6.20 31.71 23.39
N GLY A 14 6.41 30.93 22.32
CA GLY A 14 5.77 31.06 21.02
C GLY A 14 5.23 29.70 20.53
N PHE A 15 4.16 29.71 19.74
CA PHE A 15 3.67 28.55 19.03
C PHE A 15 4.71 28.18 17.95
N ILE A 16 5.50 27.11 18.17
CA ILE A 16 6.36 26.53 17.15
C ILE A 16 5.47 25.70 16.21
N GLU A 17 5.58 25.92 14.89
CA GLU A 17 4.93 25.06 13.89
C GLU A 17 5.47 23.62 14.02
N MET A 18 4.63 22.63 13.77
CA MET A 18 5.01 21.20 13.79
C MET A 18 6.24 20.91 12.92
N LYS A 19 6.37 21.57 11.79
CA LYS A 19 7.56 21.48 10.92
C LYS A 19 8.83 21.79 11.69
N GLU A 20 8.86 22.93 12.40
CA GLU A 20 10.03 23.38 13.16
C GLU A 20 10.36 22.42 14.31
N GLU A 21 9.32 21.90 14.98
CA GLU A 21 9.47 20.90 16.05
C GLU A 21 10.15 19.62 15.52
N LEU A 22 9.70 19.10 14.38
CA LEU A 22 10.29 17.90 13.76
C LEU A 22 11.74 18.17 13.31
N PHE A 23 12.03 19.33 12.73
CA PHE A 23 13.41 19.69 12.35
C PHE A 23 14.33 19.81 13.55
N LEU A 24 13.92 20.50 14.61
CA LEU A 24 14.70 20.61 15.84
C LEU A 24 15.00 19.24 16.44
N LEU A 25 14.01 18.34 16.42
CA LEU A 25 14.17 16.97 16.90
C LEU A 25 15.19 16.19 16.04
N ALA A 26 15.08 16.27 14.72
CA ALA A 26 16.01 15.63 13.79
C ALA A 26 17.43 16.15 13.94
N GLU A 27 17.61 17.47 14.03
CA GLU A 27 18.92 18.08 14.24
C GLU A 27 19.57 17.66 15.56
N LYS A 28 18.79 17.68 16.67
CA LYS A 28 19.27 17.28 17.99
C LYS A 28 19.81 15.84 17.95
N VAL A 29 19.04 14.92 17.37
CA VAL A 29 19.42 13.52 17.27
C VAL A 29 20.63 13.34 16.35
N SER A 30 20.63 13.95 15.17
CA SER A 30 21.73 13.85 14.21
C SER A 30 23.04 14.37 14.78
N LYS A 31 23.04 15.57 15.40
CA LYS A 31 24.22 16.17 16.03
C LYS A 31 24.78 15.30 17.16
N GLU A 32 23.90 14.76 18.01
CA GLU A 32 24.33 13.91 19.13
C GLU A 32 24.93 12.59 18.65
N MET A 33 24.32 11.94 17.65
CA MET A 33 24.84 10.70 17.07
C MET A 33 26.22 10.90 16.42
N CYS A 34 26.40 11.99 15.64
CA CYS A 34 27.69 12.32 15.05
C CYS A 34 28.75 12.62 16.15
N ARG A 35 28.37 13.35 17.21
CA ARG A 35 29.25 13.61 18.36
C ARG A 35 29.69 12.34 19.06
N ARG A 36 28.87 11.29 19.03
CA ARG A 36 29.11 9.98 19.64
C ARG A 36 29.81 9.00 18.69
N GLY A 37 30.26 9.44 17.52
CA GLY A 37 31.11 8.66 16.62
C GLY A 37 30.40 8.01 15.43
N ALA A 38 29.12 8.29 15.19
CA ALA A 38 28.50 7.92 13.93
C ALA A 38 29.14 8.69 12.77
N SER A 39 29.61 7.99 11.75
CA SER A 39 30.21 8.60 10.56
C SER A 39 29.15 9.19 9.62
N GLU A 40 28.00 8.57 9.55
CA GLU A 40 26.84 9.05 8.79
C GLU A 40 25.54 8.78 9.57
N VAL A 41 24.60 9.70 9.48
CA VAL A 41 23.28 9.58 10.13
C VAL A 41 22.20 10.13 9.22
N MET A 42 21.08 9.43 9.11
CA MET A 42 19.84 9.92 8.55
C MET A 42 18.75 9.84 9.61
N VAL A 43 18.08 10.92 9.90
CA VAL A 43 17.02 11.01 10.93
C VAL A 43 15.74 11.46 10.28
N LEU A 44 14.67 10.71 10.52
CA LEU A 44 13.33 10.93 9.98
C LEU A 44 12.30 10.95 11.13
N PRO A 45 12.11 12.07 11.82
CA PRO A 45 10.97 12.21 12.72
C PRO A 45 9.68 12.34 11.90
N THR A 46 8.69 11.59 12.31
CA THR A 46 7.35 11.51 11.69
C THR A 46 6.28 11.79 12.71
N GLN A 47 5.38 12.73 12.43
CA GLN A 47 4.12 12.85 13.13
C GLN A 47 3.02 12.19 12.29
N ASN A 48 2.32 11.24 12.88
CA ASN A 48 1.12 10.64 12.29
C ASN A 48 -0.11 10.99 13.12
N GLU A 49 -1.01 11.77 12.54
CA GLU A 49 -2.31 12.12 13.09
C GLU A 49 -3.39 11.36 12.34
N SER A 50 -4.19 10.56 13.04
CA SER A 50 -5.18 9.69 12.40
C SER A 50 -6.49 9.65 13.17
N LEU A 51 -7.58 9.46 12.43
CA LEU A 51 -8.91 9.18 12.94
C LEU A 51 -9.48 7.95 12.23
N MET A 52 -9.94 6.99 13.02
CA MET A 52 -10.63 5.81 12.54
C MET A 52 -12.07 5.81 13.04
N VAL A 53 -13.00 5.56 12.13
CA VAL A 53 -14.42 5.32 12.44
C VAL A 53 -14.77 3.93 11.97
N ARG A 54 -15.10 3.04 12.90
CA ARG A 54 -15.68 1.73 12.60
C ARG A 54 -17.19 1.77 12.70
N PHE A 55 -17.82 1.07 11.77
CA PHE A 55 -19.27 0.88 11.79
C PHE A 55 -19.60 -0.60 11.58
N SER A 56 -20.66 -1.04 12.23
CA SER A 56 -21.17 -2.40 12.17
C SER A 56 -22.65 -2.42 12.43
N ASN A 57 -23.38 -3.32 11.76
CA ASN A 57 -24.83 -3.41 11.84
C ASN A 57 -25.52 -2.05 11.61
N ASN A 58 -25.11 -1.37 10.53
CA ASN A 58 -25.65 -0.10 10.07
C ASN A 58 -25.43 1.10 11.01
N LYS A 59 -24.52 0.99 11.98
CA LYS A 59 -24.26 2.04 12.97
C LYS A 59 -22.77 2.21 13.24
N VAL A 60 -22.34 3.42 13.51
CA VAL A 60 -21.00 3.69 14.06
C VAL A 60 -20.86 3.03 15.40
N THR A 61 -19.80 2.27 15.60
CA THR A 61 -19.51 1.51 16.81
C THR A 61 -18.28 1.98 17.56
N VAL A 62 -17.26 2.46 16.84
CA VAL A 62 -16.00 2.95 17.42
C VAL A 62 -15.56 4.20 16.67
N VAL A 63 -15.16 5.21 17.45
CA VAL A 63 -14.43 6.37 16.93
C VAL A 63 -13.14 6.47 17.75
N GLN A 64 -12.00 6.41 17.08
CA GLN A 64 -10.70 6.45 17.72
C GLN A 64 -9.77 7.39 16.98
N SER A 65 -9.14 8.30 17.71
CA SER A 65 -8.09 9.18 17.19
C SER A 65 -6.77 8.95 17.92
N TRP A 66 -5.69 9.12 17.21
CA TRP A 66 -4.35 9.07 17.79
C TRP A 66 -3.43 10.05 17.07
N SER A 67 -2.43 10.53 17.80
CA SER A 67 -1.31 11.29 17.26
C SER A 67 -0.04 10.71 17.86
N VAL A 68 0.84 10.25 16.98
CA VAL A 68 2.09 9.59 17.35
C VAL A 68 3.24 10.35 16.70
N ILE A 69 4.28 10.67 17.49
CA ILE A 69 5.56 11.12 16.97
C ILE A 69 6.54 9.95 17.09
N SER A 70 7.10 9.54 15.98
CA SER A 70 8.18 8.55 15.91
C SER A 70 9.43 9.18 15.32
N ILE A 71 10.59 8.64 15.68
CA ILE A 71 11.88 8.99 15.10
C ILE A 71 12.46 7.71 14.55
N ASP A 72 12.53 7.63 13.24
CA ASP A 72 13.30 6.59 12.57
C ASP A 72 14.69 7.13 12.28
N MET A 73 15.70 6.30 12.47
CA MET A 73 17.09 6.70 12.31
C MET A 73 17.92 5.57 11.70
N LEU A 74 18.68 5.92 10.68
CA LEU A 74 19.77 5.11 10.17
C LEU A 74 21.08 5.74 10.62
N SER A 75 21.96 4.94 11.24
CA SER A 75 23.27 5.38 11.67
C SER A 75 24.36 4.42 11.20
N ILE A 76 25.48 4.98 10.78
CA ILE A 76 26.64 4.26 10.29
C ILE A 76 27.83 4.53 11.22
N PHE A 77 28.47 3.47 11.72
CA PHE A 77 29.69 3.50 12.52
C PHE A 77 30.78 2.72 11.77
N GLY A 78 31.60 3.41 10.97
CA GLY A 78 32.56 2.75 10.09
C GLY A 78 31.85 1.88 9.04
N LYS A 79 31.94 0.57 9.17
CA LYS A 79 31.27 -0.40 8.27
C LYS A 79 30.02 -1.05 8.88
N LYS A 80 29.51 -0.49 9.97
CA LYS A 80 28.34 -1.02 10.69
C LYS A 80 27.14 -0.14 10.45
N ARG A 81 26.00 -0.71 10.03
CA ARG A 81 24.74 -0.02 9.80
C ARG A 81 23.72 -0.43 10.84
N LEU A 82 23.14 0.54 11.53
CA LEU A 82 22.05 0.35 12.48
C LEU A 82 20.82 1.12 12.04
N ILE A 83 19.68 0.49 12.26
CA ILE A 83 18.36 1.11 12.12
C ILE A 83 17.71 1.12 13.49
N SER A 84 17.19 2.26 13.89
CA SER A 84 16.55 2.44 15.19
C SER A 84 15.25 3.20 15.04
N ARG A 85 14.24 2.83 15.85
CA ARG A 85 12.96 3.53 15.90
C ARG A 85 12.59 3.83 17.35
N PHE A 86 12.17 5.05 17.58
CA PHE A 86 11.69 5.53 18.86
C PHE A 86 10.29 6.10 18.69
N GLU A 87 9.41 5.89 19.66
CA GLU A 87 8.04 6.39 19.60
C GLU A 87 7.64 7.09 20.90
N ASN A 88 7.01 8.27 20.78
CA ASN A 88 6.42 9.03 21.89
C ASN A 88 7.34 9.21 23.11
N ILE A 89 8.64 9.43 22.87
CA ILE A 89 9.63 9.54 23.93
C ILE A 89 9.87 10.99 24.36
N GLY A 90 9.93 11.23 25.68
CA GLY A 90 10.38 12.50 26.24
C GLY A 90 11.89 12.67 26.13
N GLU A 91 12.39 13.87 26.44
CA GLU A 91 13.81 14.22 26.28
C GLU A 91 14.79 13.29 27.01
N ASN A 92 14.49 12.92 28.26
CA ASN A 92 15.35 12.00 29.04
C ASN A 92 15.40 10.61 28.41
N ALA A 93 14.24 10.07 27.99
CA ALA A 93 14.14 8.78 27.33
C ALA A 93 14.83 8.78 25.95
N LEU A 94 14.84 9.92 25.25
CA LEU A 94 15.59 10.07 24.01
C LEU A 94 17.09 9.94 24.23
N ALA A 95 17.63 10.62 25.25
CA ALA A 95 19.05 10.52 25.59
C ALA A 95 19.45 9.08 25.94
N GLU A 96 18.67 8.40 26.78
CA GLU A 96 18.88 6.98 27.11
C GLU A 96 18.80 6.05 25.89
N SER A 97 17.89 6.36 24.95
CA SER A 97 17.73 5.60 23.72
C SER A 97 18.93 5.77 22.79
N ILE A 98 19.46 7.00 22.67
CA ILE A 98 20.71 7.25 21.93
C ILE A 98 21.90 6.49 22.54
N GLU A 99 22.06 6.54 23.88
CA GLU A 99 23.10 5.74 24.57
C GLU A 99 22.99 4.26 24.28
N ARG A 100 21.78 3.72 24.23
CA ARG A 100 21.52 2.32 23.88
C ARG A 100 21.99 2.01 22.46
N VAL A 101 21.62 2.83 21.47
CA VAL A 101 22.06 2.65 20.07
C VAL A 101 23.58 2.67 19.95
N ILE A 102 24.26 3.61 20.63
CA ILE A 102 25.72 3.67 20.68
C ILE A 102 26.30 2.38 21.23
N LYS A 103 25.77 1.87 22.33
CA LYS A 103 26.20 0.59 22.92
C LYS A 103 25.94 -0.58 21.99
N GLU A 104 24.78 -0.64 21.36
CA GLU A 104 24.40 -1.70 20.43
C GLU A 104 25.26 -1.71 19.15
N SER A 105 25.80 -0.57 18.73
CA SER A 105 26.71 -0.48 17.57
C SER A 105 27.96 -1.36 17.71
N SER A 106 28.41 -1.62 18.96
CA SER A 106 29.55 -2.49 19.21
C SER A 106 29.29 -3.96 18.83
N PHE A 107 28.02 -4.40 18.86
CA PHE A 107 27.61 -5.78 18.58
C PHE A 107 27.21 -6.04 17.12
N VAL A 108 27.08 -4.99 16.30
CA VAL A 108 26.73 -5.11 14.89
C VAL A 108 27.93 -5.59 14.09
N GLN A 109 27.71 -6.53 13.19
CA GLN A 109 28.75 -7.00 12.26
C GLN A 109 29.07 -5.95 11.21
N GLU A 110 30.31 -5.88 10.81
CA GLU A 110 30.76 -5.04 9.70
C GLU A 110 30.30 -5.60 8.37
N SER A 111 29.97 -4.71 7.43
CA SER A 111 29.62 -5.05 6.07
C SER A 111 30.56 -4.33 5.09
N GLU A 112 31.28 -5.10 4.29
CA GLU A 112 32.15 -4.57 3.23
C GLU A 112 31.33 -3.96 2.06
N GLU A 113 30.06 -4.32 1.95
CA GLU A 113 29.18 -3.90 0.86
C GLU A 113 28.36 -2.65 1.19
N LEU A 114 28.61 -2.02 2.34
CA LEU A 114 27.87 -0.84 2.76
C LEU A 114 28.05 0.28 1.74
N ALA A 115 26.95 0.83 1.25
CA ALA A 115 26.95 2.03 0.44
C ALA A 115 26.88 3.28 1.34
N PRO A 116 27.57 4.39 0.98
CA PRO A 116 27.37 5.66 1.66
C PRO A 116 25.94 6.15 1.45
N LEU A 117 25.49 7.04 2.33
CA LEU A 117 24.24 7.75 2.14
C LEU A 117 24.25 8.50 0.80
N PRO A 118 23.09 8.70 0.16
CA PRO A 118 23.01 9.40 -1.13
C PRO A 118 23.53 10.83 -1.02
N THR A 119 23.92 11.41 -2.14
CA THR A 119 24.34 12.81 -2.22
C THR A 119 23.24 13.70 -1.65
N SER A 120 23.63 14.72 -0.88
CA SER A 120 22.67 15.59 -0.20
C SER A 120 21.72 16.28 -1.17
N VAL A 121 20.44 16.27 -0.82
CA VAL A 121 19.38 16.98 -1.55
C VAL A 121 18.61 17.83 -0.56
N LYS A 122 18.40 19.11 -0.92
CA LYS A 122 17.44 19.97 -0.24
C LYS A 122 16.11 19.88 -0.97
N PHE A 123 15.12 19.36 -0.28
CA PHE A 123 13.80 19.17 -0.85
C PHE A 123 12.96 20.44 -0.69
N LYS A 124 12.14 20.71 -1.70
CA LYS A 124 11.08 21.71 -1.55
C LYS A 124 10.00 21.16 -0.63
N ASP A 125 9.54 21.98 0.31
CA ASP A 125 8.43 21.61 1.18
C ASP A 125 7.22 21.16 0.38
N ARG A 126 6.70 19.99 0.70
CA ARG A 126 5.37 19.54 0.29
C ARG A 126 4.44 19.73 1.48
N ARG A 127 3.28 20.34 1.23
CA ARG A 127 2.27 20.57 2.26
C ARG A 127 0.90 20.14 1.75
N THR A 128 0.04 19.68 2.66
CA THR A 128 -1.36 19.42 2.37
C THR A 128 -2.24 20.48 3.02
N THR A 129 -3.35 20.82 2.37
CA THR A 129 -4.41 21.66 2.95
C THR A 129 -5.50 20.85 3.62
N GLN A 130 -5.38 19.53 3.58
CA GLN A 130 -6.38 18.63 4.14
C GLN A 130 -6.35 18.65 5.66
N LYS A 131 -7.55 18.46 6.25
CA LYS A 131 -7.74 18.32 7.70
C LYS A 131 -8.62 17.09 7.96
N ILE A 132 -8.42 16.48 9.11
CA ILE A 132 -9.30 15.43 9.58
C ILE A 132 -10.53 16.07 10.24
N ASP A 133 -11.67 15.96 9.58
CA ASP A 133 -12.97 16.47 10.07
C ASP A 133 -13.86 15.31 10.46
N ALA A 134 -14.03 15.11 11.76
CA ALA A 134 -14.80 13.99 12.32
C ALA A 134 -16.30 14.06 11.91
N ASN A 135 -16.88 15.26 11.79
CA ASN A 135 -18.29 15.41 11.40
C ASN A 135 -18.47 14.98 9.94
N ARG A 136 -17.62 15.45 9.05
CA ARG A 136 -17.65 15.09 7.64
C ARG A 136 -17.39 13.58 7.43
N ILE A 137 -16.51 12.98 8.22
CA ILE A 137 -16.27 11.53 8.18
C ILE A 137 -17.54 10.77 8.59
N ASN A 138 -18.24 11.22 9.62
CA ASN A 138 -19.51 10.60 10.04
C ASN A 138 -20.59 10.73 8.95
N ASP A 139 -20.65 11.85 8.25
CA ASP A 139 -21.56 12.03 7.11
C ASP A 139 -21.22 11.04 5.97
N TYR A 140 -19.95 10.86 5.66
CA TYR A 140 -19.49 9.92 4.63
C TYR A 140 -19.79 8.46 4.99
N VAL A 141 -19.61 8.08 6.24
CA VAL A 141 -20.00 6.74 6.74
C VAL A 141 -21.51 6.56 6.61
N SER A 142 -22.29 7.57 6.96
CA SER A 142 -23.76 7.53 6.84
C SER A 142 -24.22 7.42 5.38
N LEU A 143 -23.59 8.16 4.47
CA LEU A 143 -23.85 8.07 3.03
C LEU A 143 -23.59 6.67 2.49
N ALA A 144 -22.45 6.08 2.87
CA ALA A 144 -22.09 4.71 2.44
C ALA A 144 -23.07 3.66 2.98
N ILE A 145 -23.47 3.74 4.25
CA ILE A 145 -24.46 2.84 4.86
C ILE A 145 -25.80 2.97 4.14
N ASN A 146 -26.28 4.20 3.95
CA ASN A 146 -27.58 4.45 3.32
C ASN A 146 -27.60 3.98 1.87
N SER A 147 -26.52 4.22 1.11
CA SER A 147 -26.41 3.76 -0.27
C SER A 147 -26.40 2.23 -0.37
N ALA A 148 -25.63 1.56 0.48
CA ALA A 148 -25.60 0.09 0.56
C ALA A 148 -26.97 -0.51 0.92
N THR A 149 -27.68 0.09 1.87
CA THR A 149 -29.00 -0.36 2.30
C THR A 149 -30.04 -0.19 1.20
N ARG A 150 -29.99 0.91 0.43
CA ARG A 150 -30.88 1.12 -0.74
C ARG A 150 -30.70 0.04 -1.81
N GLU A 151 -29.49 -0.49 -1.96
CA GLU A 151 -29.20 -1.61 -2.87
C GLU A 151 -29.67 -2.98 -2.31
N GLY A 152 -30.18 -3.03 -1.09
CA GLY A 152 -30.76 -4.24 -0.48
C GLY A 152 -29.84 -4.97 0.49
N ALA A 153 -28.78 -4.34 0.99
CA ALA A 153 -27.99 -4.87 2.08
C ALA A 153 -28.75 -4.81 3.41
N GLU A 154 -28.84 -5.93 4.13
CA GLU A 154 -29.45 -6.01 5.46
C GLU A 154 -28.54 -5.44 6.54
N ARG A 155 -27.25 -5.77 6.44
CA ARG A 155 -26.21 -5.33 7.37
C ARG A 155 -25.05 -4.71 6.62
N VAL A 156 -24.61 -3.57 7.09
CA VAL A 156 -23.45 -2.85 6.56
C VAL A 156 -22.43 -2.70 7.68
N SER A 157 -21.19 -3.02 7.39
CA SER A 157 -20.05 -2.88 8.31
C SER A 157 -18.86 -2.32 7.55
N GLY A 158 -17.92 -1.72 8.26
CA GLY A 158 -16.73 -1.20 7.59
C GLY A 158 -15.88 -0.32 8.49
N VAL A 159 -14.95 0.34 7.83
CA VAL A 159 -14.02 1.26 8.47
C VAL A 159 -13.72 2.44 7.54
N PHE A 160 -13.73 3.63 8.12
CA PHE A 160 -13.15 4.82 7.54
C PHE A 160 -11.87 5.16 8.31
N THR A 161 -10.78 5.45 7.61
CA THR A 161 -9.53 5.96 8.20
C THR A 161 -9.11 7.22 7.47
N GLY A 162 -8.90 8.31 8.22
CA GLY A 162 -8.25 9.51 7.72
C GLY A 162 -6.92 9.69 8.43
N SER A 163 -5.85 10.00 7.68
CA SER A 163 -4.51 10.22 8.23
C SER A 163 -3.84 11.44 7.62
N ILE A 164 -3.14 12.19 8.45
CA ILE A 164 -2.19 13.23 8.03
C ILE A 164 -0.84 12.85 8.59
N VAL A 165 0.14 12.70 7.71
CA VAL A 165 1.51 12.34 8.06
C VAL A 165 2.43 13.50 7.72
N ARG A 166 3.28 13.90 8.66
CA ARG A 166 4.29 14.94 8.53
C ARG A 166 5.65 14.35 8.81
N ASP A 167 6.52 14.41 7.83
CA ASP A 167 7.90 13.93 7.91
C ASP A 167 8.86 15.10 7.78
N ALA A 168 9.88 15.14 8.64
CA ALA A 168 11.07 15.93 8.37
C ALA A 168 12.26 14.98 8.23
N ILE A 169 13.16 15.24 7.29
CA ILE A 169 14.38 14.45 7.12
C ILE A 169 15.60 15.34 7.27
N ILE A 170 16.59 14.87 8.05
CA ILE A 170 17.91 15.47 8.17
C ILE A 170 18.97 14.39 8.08
N GLY A 171 19.88 14.56 7.12
CA GLY A 171 21.07 13.73 6.97
C GLY A 171 22.34 14.46 7.37
N SER A 172 23.29 13.75 7.98
CA SER A 172 24.64 14.27 8.26
C SER A 172 25.39 14.66 6.98
N ASN A 173 24.97 14.12 5.82
CA ASN A 173 25.45 14.48 4.48
C ASN A 173 24.86 15.81 3.97
N GLY A 174 23.98 16.48 4.72
CA GLY A 174 23.31 17.72 4.36
C GLY A 174 21.96 17.56 3.66
N ALA A 175 21.40 16.36 3.61
CA ALA A 175 20.03 16.17 3.17
C ALA A 175 19.05 16.86 4.13
N GLU A 176 18.07 17.58 3.60
CA GLU A 176 17.07 18.32 4.37
C GLU A 176 15.75 18.38 3.60
N GLY A 177 14.64 18.05 4.27
CA GLY A 177 13.32 18.09 3.62
C GLY A 177 12.16 18.00 4.59
N TYR A 178 11.00 18.48 4.12
CA TYR A 178 9.72 18.36 4.81
C TYR A 178 8.63 17.88 3.84
N ASP A 179 7.88 16.89 4.28
CA ASP A 179 6.77 16.32 3.52
C ASP A 179 5.53 16.19 4.39
N GLU A 180 4.42 16.74 3.95
CA GLU A 180 3.13 16.60 4.60
C GLU A 180 2.12 16.06 3.61
N ARG A 181 1.49 14.94 3.96
CA ARG A 181 0.55 14.23 3.10
C ARG A 181 -0.68 13.77 3.86
N ALA A 182 -1.80 13.68 3.15
CA ALA A 182 -3.05 13.16 3.67
C ALA A 182 -3.46 11.92 2.89
N SER A 183 -4.17 11.02 3.54
CA SER A 183 -4.83 9.89 2.91
C SER A 183 -6.11 9.55 3.64
N PHE A 184 -7.11 9.16 2.87
CA PHE A 184 -8.44 8.80 3.35
C PHE A 184 -8.87 7.51 2.70
N ASP A 185 -9.33 6.55 3.51
CA ASP A 185 -9.74 5.23 3.07
C ASP A 185 -11.08 4.87 3.68
N LEU A 186 -12.00 4.45 2.83
CA LEU A 186 -13.30 3.90 3.21
C LEU A 186 -13.42 2.48 2.66
N ASN A 187 -13.61 1.52 3.54
CA ASN A 187 -13.93 0.15 3.18
C ASN A 187 -15.32 -0.20 3.70
N VAL A 188 -16.19 -0.68 2.82
CA VAL A 188 -17.58 -1.04 3.10
C VAL A 188 -17.77 -2.51 2.79
N ARG A 189 -18.32 -3.26 3.74
CA ARG A 189 -18.78 -4.63 3.53
C ARG A 189 -20.25 -4.73 3.84
N THR A 190 -20.97 -5.45 3.01
CA THR A 190 -22.41 -5.66 3.10
C THR A 190 -22.72 -7.14 3.29
N PHE A 191 -23.84 -7.42 3.94
CA PHE A 191 -24.28 -8.79 4.22
C PHE A 191 -25.80 -8.87 4.04
N THR A 192 -26.26 -9.96 3.43
CA THR A 192 -27.66 -10.40 3.34
C THR A 192 -27.70 -11.91 3.38
N GLY A 193 -28.25 -12.46 4.47
CA GLY A 193 -28.10 -13.90 4.76
C GLY A 193 -26.62 -14.29 4.79
N ASP A 194 -26.25 -15.31 4.01
CA ASP A 194 -24.87 -15.83 3.88
C ASP A 194 -24.04 -15.15 2.76
N ASN A 195 -24.60 -14.15 2.10
CA ASN A 195 -23.92 -13.45 1.02
C ASN A 195 -23.27 -12.18 1.54
N SER A 196 -22.14 -11.81 0.92
CA SER A 196 -21.42 -10.59 1.23
C SER A 196 -20.96 -9.86 -0.04
N GLY A 197 -20.76 -8.56 0.11
CA GLY A 197 -20.21 -7.70 -0.92
C GLY A 197 -19.21 -6.72 -0.34
N GLN A 198 -18.30 -6.22 -1.16
CA GLN A 198 -17.29 -5.24 -0.78
C GLN A 198 -17.27 -4.08 -1.76
N GLY A 199 -17.13 -2.88 -1.24
CA GLY A 199 -16.85 -1.67 -2.00
C GLY A 199 -15.87 -0.80 -1.23
N LEU A 200 -15.08 -0.02 -1.93
CA LEU A 200 -14.07 0.83 -1.29
C LEU A 200 -13.83 2.11 -2.07
N SER A 201 -13.32 3.10 -1.36
CA SER A 201 -12.84 4.35 -1.94
C SER A 201 -11.62 4.82 -1.17
N CYS A 202 -10.55 5.21 -1.87
CA CYS A 202 -9.39 5.84 -1.24
C CYS A 202 -8.94 7.04 -2.07
N ALA A 203 -8.43 8.08 -1.38
CA ALA A 203 -8.01 9.32 -1.99
C ALA A 203 -7.03 10.09 -1.10
N THR A 204 -6.34 11.06 -1.67
CA THR A 204 -5.50 12.04 -0.94
C THR A 204 -6.28 13.27 -0.47
N MET A 205 -7.48 13.49 -0.99
CA MET A 205 -8.40 14.57 -0.60
C MET A 205 -9.77 14.00 -0.22
N MET A 206 -10.35 14.46 0.90
CA MET A 206 -11.68 14.03 1.31
C MET A 206 -12.75 14.27 0.24
N SER A 207 -12.63 15.34 -0.52
CA SER A 207 -13.59 15.67 -1.60
C SER A 207 -13.56 14.71 -2.78
N GLN A 208 -12.52 13.90 -2.92
CA GLN A 208 -12.38 12.89 -3.98
C GLN A 208 -12.91 11.52 -3.56
N LEU A 209 -13.22 11.33 -2.28
CA LEU A 209 -13.85 10.10 -1.83
C LEU A 209 -15.26 9.98 -2.40
N ALA A 210 -15.63 8.75 -2.76
CA ALA A 210 -16.94 8.39 -3.29
C ALA A 210 -17.68 7.43 -2.34
N PRO A 211 -18.16 7.91 -1.17
CA PRO A 211 -18.77 7.04 -0.16
C PRO A 211 -20.07 6.40 -0.64
N GLU A 212 -20.89 7.13 -1.40
CA GLU A 212 -22.11 6.59 -1.99
C GLU A 212 -21.82 5.48 -2.98
N GLU A 213 -20.77 5.65 -3.80
CA GLU A 213 -20.35 4.66 -4.78
C GLU A 213 -19.83 3.39 -4.09
N ALA A 214 -18.97 3.53 -3.07
CA ALA A 214 -18.48 2.41 -2.30
C ALA A 214 -19.63 1.64 -1.62
N GLY A 215 -20.61 2.32 -1.07
CA GLY A 215 -21.81 1.71 -0.51
C GLY A 215 -22.65 1.01 -1.57
N ARG A 216 -22.90 1.68 -2.70
CA ARG A 216 -23.68 1.14 -3.82
C ARG A 216 -23.02 -0.10 -4.42
N GLU A 217 -21.70 -0.08 -4.65
CA GLU A 217 -20.94 -1.22 -5.14
C GLU A 217 -21.09 -2.42 -4.20
N ALA A 218 -20.81 -2.26 -2.91
CA ALA A 218 -20.94 -3.32 -1.93
C ALA A 218 -22.38 -3.89 -1.86
N GLY A 219 -23.40 -3.01 -1.88
CA GLY A 219 -24.80 -3.40 -1.87
C GLY A 219 -25.25 -4.12 -3.15
N SER A 220 -24.81 -3.65 -4.31
CA SER A 220 -25.13 -4.29 -5.59
C SER A 220 -24.55 -5.71 -5.69
N ILE A 221 -23.33 -5.90 -5.18
CA ILE A 221 -22.67 -7.21 -5.15
C ILE A 221 -23.48 -8.19 -4.29
N VAL A 222 -23.90 -7.82 -3.10
CA VAL A 222 -24.71 -8.70 -2.24
C VAL A 222 -26.09 -8.99 -2.83
N ARG A 223 -26.66 -8.04 -3.55
CA ARG A 223 -27.93 -8.23 -4.27
C ARG A 223 -27.77 -9.24 -5.43
N MET A 224 -26.70 -9.14 -6.22
CA MET A 224 -26.40 -10.08 -7.30
C MET A 224 -26.08 -11.49 -6.77
N ALA A 225 -25.60 -11.61 -5.54
CA ALA A 225 -25.22 -12.88 -4.94
C ALA A 225 -26.42 -13.77 -4.50
N LYS A 226 -27.66 -13.37 -4.71
CA LYS A 226 -28.88 -14.07 -4.22
C LYS A 226 -29.11 -15.43 -4.87
N ASN A 227 -28.62 -15.66 -6.09
CA ASN A 227 -28.85 -16.89 -6.84
C ASN A 227 -27.58 -17.73 -6.88
N PRO A 228 -27.42 -18.76 -6.01
CA PRO A 228 -26.23 -19.59 -6.02
C PRO A 228 -26.20 -20.47 -7.29
N ALA A 229 -25.05 -20.52 -7.94
CA ALA A 229 -24.79 -21.41 -9.07
C ALA A 229 -23.84 -22.55 -8.65
N LYS A 230 -23.91 -23.67 -9.40
CA LYS A 230 -22.99 -24.81 -9.22
C LYS A 230 -21.76 -24.61 -10.09
N TRP A 231 -20.61 -25.05 -9.58
CA TRP A 231 -19.36 -25.02 -10.31
C TRP A 231 -18.50 -26.25 -9.95
N SER A 232 -17.52 -26.56 -10.77
CA SER A 232 -16.53 -27.63 -10.54
C SER A 232 -15.12 -27.06 -10.63
N GLU A 233 -14.15 -27.74 -10.03
CA GLU A 233 -12.75 -27.40 -10.16
C GLU A 233 -12.29 -27.51 -11.63
N GLY A 234 -11.35 -26.64 -12.00
CA GLY A 234 -10.82 -26.63 -13.37
C GLY A 234 -10.26 -25.26 -13.77
N LYS A 235 -9.98 -25.11 -15.03
CA LYS A 235 -9.51 -23.86 -15.63
C LYS A 235 -10.68 -23.06 -16.18
N TYR A 236 -10.68 -21.79 -15.88
CA TYR A 236 -11.72 -20.85 -16.28
C TYR A 236 -11.13 -19.57 -16.86
N SER A 237 -11.85 -18.96 -17.77
CA SER A 237 -11.67 -17.54 -18.05
C SER A 237 -12.19 -16.74 -16.87
N VAL A 238 -11.45 -15.70 -16.48
CA VAL A 238 -11.75 -14.90 -15.28
C VAL A 238 -11.71 -13.41 -15.61
N LEU A 239 -12.70 -12.68 -15.14
CA LEU A 239 -12.63 -11.22 -15.03
C LEU A 239 -12.23 -10.88 -13.59
N LEU A 240 -11.02 -10.36 -13.41
CA LEU A 240 -10.56 -9.84 -12.12
C LEU A 240 -11.03 -8.41 -11.98
N GLY A 241 -11.84 -8.14 -10.96
CA GLY A 241 -12.17 -6.77 -10.54
C GLY A 241 -10.97 -6.05 -9.93
N PRO A 242 -11.03 -4.71 -9.80
CA PRO A 242 -9.88 -3.94 -9.30
C PRO A 242 -9.41 -4.34 -7.90
N ILE A 243 -10.28 -4.81 -7.02
CA ILE A 243 -9.89 -5.14 -5.63
C ILE A 243 -8.96 -6.37 -5.61
N ILE A 244 -9.37 -7.48 -6.22
CA ILE A 244 -8.53 -8.67 -6.31
C ILE A 244 -7.32 -8.45 -7.22
N GLY A 245 -7.50 -7.69 -8.31
CA GLY A 245 -6.41 -7.31 -9.21
C GLY A 245 -5.31 -6.55 -8.51
N ALA A 246 -5.65 -5.59 -7.64
CA ALA A 246 -4.70 -4.79 -6.88
C ALA A 246 -3.87 -5.62 -5.90
N GLU A 247 -4.48 -6.57 -5.23
CA GLU A 247 -3.78 -7.46 -4.31
C GLU A 247 -2.76 -8.34 -5.04
N LEU A 248 -3.16 -8.97 -6.14
CA LEU A 248 -2.26 -9.83 -6.91
C LEU A 248 -1.14 -9.02 -7.62
N ILE A 249 -1.44 -7.84 -8.15
CA ILE A 249 -0.43 -6.91 -8.70
C ILE A 249 0.51 -6.40 -7.61
N GLY A 250 0.01 -6.20 -6.38
CA GLY A 250 0.85 -5.87 -5.23
C GLY A 250 1.98 -6.87 -5.04
N HIS A 251 1.70 -8.17 -5.16
CA HIS A 251 2.73 -9.21 -5.08
C HIS A 251 3.72 -9.20 -6.26
N VAL A 252 3.29 -8.78 -7.45
CA VAL A 252 4.24 -8.51 -8.55
C VAL A 252 5.16 -7.34 -8.18
N GLY A 253 4.60 -6.27 -7.61
CA GLY A 253 5.38 -5.14 -7.08
C GLY A 253 6.40 -5.54 -6.02
N ASP A 254 6.00 -6.37 -5.06
CA ASP A 254 6.88 -6.92 -4.02
C ASP A 254 8.02 -7.76 -4.64
N SER A 255 7.73 -8.51 -5.70
CA SER A 255 8.71 -9.29 -6.44
C SER A 255 9.73 -8.41 -7.19
N CYS A 256 9.40 -7.13 -7.45
CA CYS A 256 10.34 -6.16 -8.01
C CYS A 256 11.31 -5.57 -6.98
N SER A 257 11.18 -5.84 -5.68
CA SER A 257 12.17 -5.41 -4.68
C SER A 257 13.51 -6.11 -4.91
N ALA A 258 14.58 -5.35 -5.12
CA ALA A 258 15.91 -5.91 -5.28
C ALA A 258 16.36 -6.71 -4.04
N PHE A 259 15.86 -6.35 -2.86
CA PHE A 259 16.08 -7.12 -1.64
C PHE A 259 15.48 -8.54 -1.73
N ASN A 260 14.26 -8.68 -2.24
CA ASN A 260 13.60 -9.97 -2.43
C ASN A 260 14.33 -10.80 -3.52
N VAL A 261 14.86 -10.13 -4.54
CA VAL A 261 15.68 -10.77 -5.58
C VAL A 261 16.96 -11.36 -4.98
N GLU A 262 17.67 -10.62 -4.15
CA GLU A 262 18.89 -11.08 -3.43
C GLU A 262 18.58 -12.20 -2.45
N ALA A 263 17.49 -12.09 -1.73
CA ALA A 263 17.04 -13.11 -0.77
C ALA A 263 16.53 -14.40 -1.42
N GLY A 264 16.43 -14.46 -2.76
CA GLY A 264 15.89 -15.61 -3.49
C GLY A 264 14.38 -15.82 -3.29
N THR A 265 13.67 -14.79 -2.84
CA THR A 265 12.21 -14.80 -2.57
C THR A 265 11.41 -14.06 -3.64
N SER A 266 11.98 -13.80 -4.82
CA SER A 266 11.32 -13.15 -5.94
C SER A 266 11.20 -14.09 -7.13
N CYS A 267 9.98 -14.22 -7.65
CA CYS A 267 9.73 -14.92 -8.91
C CYS A 267 10.29 -14.19 -10.14
N LEU A 268 10.79 -12.98 -10.00
CA LEU A 268 11.42 -12.18 -11.04
C LEU A 268 12.98 -12.28 -11.04
N THR A 269 13.57 -13.07 -10.15
CA THR A 269 15.03 -13.29 -10.09
C THR A 269 15.57 -13.79 -11.42
N GLY A 270 16.60 -13.09 -11.95
CA GLY A 270 17.24 -13.44 -13.21
C GLY A 270 16.41 -13.21 -14.49
N LYS A 271 15.34 -12.41 -14.38
CA LYS A 271 14.41 -12.11 -15.48
C LYS A 271 14.54 -10.68 -16.04
N MET A 272 15.52 -9.90 -15.60
CA MET A 272 15.76 -8.55 -16.13
C MET A 272 15.88 -8.58 -17.67
N GLY A 273 15.15 -7.69 -18.33
CA GLY A 273 15.08 -7.58 -19.80
C GLY A 273 14.24 -8.65 -20.49
N LYS A 274 13.65 -9.61 -19.76
CA LYS A 274 12.79 -10.67 -20.33
C LYS A 274 11.32 -10.29 -20.30
N GLU A 275 10.56 -10.73 -21.29
CA GLU A 275 9.09 -10.71 -21.29
C GLU A 275 8.60 -11.77 -20.30
N VAL A 276 7.97 -11.33 -19.21
CA VAL A 276 7.51 -12.18 -18.10
C VAL A 276 6.01 -12.09 -17.85
N LEU A 277 5.37 -11.05 -18.35
CA LEU A 277 3.92 -10.84 -18.29
C LEU A 277 3.36 -10.53 -19.68
N SER A 278 2.04 -10.37 -19.81
CA SER A 278 1.39 -9.98 -21.05
C SER A 278 1.87 -8.62 -21.56
N LYS A 279 1.96 -8.47 -22.89
CA LYS A 279 2.24 -7.19 -23.55
C LYS A 279 1.19 -6.11 -23.31
N GLU A 280 -0.01 -6.52 -22.91
CA GLU A 280 -1.07 -5.58 -22.51
C GLU A 280 -0.76 -4.88 -21.17
N LEU A 281 0.22 -5.39 -20.39
CA LEU A 281 0.47 -4.94 -19.02
C LEU A 281 1.76 -4.13 -18.92
N THR A 282 1.60 -2.86 -18.54
CA THR A 282 2.69 -1.99 -18.07
C THR A 282 2.44 -1.66 -16.60
N ILE A 283 3.45 -1.86 -15.76
CA ILE A 283 3.42 -1.56 -14.33
C ILE A 283 4.52 -0.56 -14.00
N ALA A 284 4.17 0.54 -13.36
CA ALA A 284 5.12 1.48 -12.80
C ALA A 284 4.88 1.66 -11.29
N ASP A 285 5.93 1.93 -10.53
CA ASP A 285 5.83 2.58 -9.23
C ASP A 285 5.93 4.09 -9.41
N ASP A 286 5.03 4.85 -8.78
CA ASP A 286 5.06 6.31 -8.84
C ASP A 286 4.94 6.94 -7.45
N GLY A 287 6.08 7.10 -6.77
CA GLY A 287 6.18 7.80 -5.48
C GLY A 287 5.95 9.31 -5.58
N SER A 288 5.98 9.88 -6.79
CA SER A 288 5.82 11.31 -7.07
C SER A 288 4.41 11.71 -7.53
N SER A 289 3.52 10.75 -7.72
CA SER A 289 2.14 11.00 -8.16
C SER A 289 1.42 12.01 -7.27
N LYS A 290 0.67 12.94 -7.88
CA LYS A 290 -0.11 13.94 -7.12
C LYS A 290 -1.27 13.32 -6.36
N ASP A 291 -1.88 12.28 -6.93
CA ASP A 291 -3.10 11.63 -6.42
C ASP A 291 -2.80 10.26 -5.77
N GLY A 292 -1.53 9.86 -5.72
CA GLY A 292 -1.12 8.59 -5.13
C GLY A 292 -1.21 8.61 -3.60
N PRO A 293 -1.98 7.70 -2.98
CA PRO A 293 -2.20 7.71 -1.54
C PRO A 293 -0.94 7.53 -0.68
N SER A 294 0.14 6.96 -1.24
CA SER A 294 1.44 6.80 -0.56
C SER A 294 2.57 7.65 -1.16
N SER A 295 2.22 8.65 -1.97
CA SER A 295 3.22 9.56 -2.57
C SER A 295 3.92 10.40 -1.52
N ARG A 296 5.23 10.62 -1.71
CA ARG A 296 6.09 11.39 -0.82
C ARG A 296 7.25 12.03 -1.59
N SER A 297 7.89 13.04 -1.01
CA SER A 297 8.95 13.81 -1.67
C SER A 297 10.30 13.07 -1.72
N PHE A 298 10.58 12.25 -0.71
CA PHE A 298 11.84 11.52 -0.51
C PHE A 298 11.57 10.15 0.10
N ASP A 299 12.48 9.23 -0.12
CA ASP A 299 12.50 7.93 0.55
C ASP A 299 13.20 8.00 1.93
N ASP A 300 13.29 6.89 2.64
CA ASP A 300 13.84 6.86 4.00
C ASP A 300 15.37 7.08 4.03
N GLU A 301 16.05 7.05 2.90
CA GLU A 301 17.48 7.36 2.77
C GLU A 301 17.72 8.78 2.21
N GLY A 302 16.67 9.57 1.99
CA GLY A 302 16.77 10.93 1.47
C GLY A 302 16.99 11.00 -0.05
N THR A 303 16.63 9.94 -0.78
CA THR A 303 16.60 9.98 -2.26
C THR A 303 15.25 10.51 -2.73
N PRO A 304 15.21 11.43 -3.72
CA PRO A 304 13.95 11.90 -4.29
C PRO A 304 13.13 10.75 -4.88
N THR A 305 11.84 10.69 -4.52
CA THR A 305 10.92 9.73 -5.15
C THR A 305 10.64 10.12 -6.59
N ARG A 306 10.31 9.13 -7.41
CA ARG A 306 10.03 9.33 -8.84
C ARG A 306 9.13 8.23 -9.38
N LYS A 307 8.70 8.38 -10.63
CA LYS A 307 8.08 7.29 -11.39
C LYS A 307 9.17 6.35 -11.92
N THR A 308 9.08 5.08 -11.55
CA THR A 308 9.96 3.99 -12.02
C THR A 308 9.13 2.97 -12.77
N VAL A 309 9.41 2.76 -14.06
CA VAL A 309 8.76 1.71 -14.85
C VAL A 309 9.38 0.37 -14.46
N LEU A 310 8.59 -0.49 -13.85
CA LEU A 310 8.99 -1.83 -13.41
C LEU A 310 8.89 -2.83 -14.55
N LEU A 311 7.72 -2.86 -15.18
CA LEU A 311 7.46 -3.68 -16.37
C LEU A 311 6.86 -2.79 -17.45
N GLU A 312 7.37 -2.91 -18.66
CA GLU A 312 6.87 -2.21 -19.84
C GLU A 312 6.42 -3.25 -20.87
N LYS A 313 5.14 -3.25 -21.19
CA LYS A 313 4.53 -4.23 -22.09
C LYS A 313 5.03 -5.66 -21.79
N GLY A 314 4.86 -6.07 -20.54
CA GLY A 314 5.24 -7.38 -20.03
C GLY A 314 6.74 -7.62 -19.82
N THR A 315 7.62 -6.73 -20.28
CA THR A 315 9.08 -6.87 -20.15
C THR A 315 9.57 -6.23 -18.85
N LEU A 316 10.30 -6.98 -18.03
CA LEU A 316 10.90 -6.47 -16.79
C LEU A 316 12.03 -5.46 -17.10
N LYS A 317 11.86 -4.21 -16.67
CA LYS A 317 12.78 -3.09 -16.96
C LYS A 317 13.62 -2.65 -15.78
N SER A 318 13.08 -2.78 -14.56
CA SER A 318 13.75 -2.32 -13.35
C SER A 318 13.32 -3.12 -12.14
N TYR A 319 14.23 -3.24 -11.18
CA TYR A 319 13.89 -3.52 -9.80
C TYR A 319 13.78 -2.22 -9.01
N LEU A 320 13.21 -2.28 -7.81
CA LEU A 320 13.23 -1.20 -6.84
C LEU A 320 14.50 -1.30 -6.00
N HIS A 321 15.22 -0.20 -5.85
CA HIS A 321 16.51 -0.15 -5.18
C HIS A 321 16.55 0.90 -4.07
N ASN A 322 17.20 0.56 -2.96
CA ASN A 322 17.83 1.48 -2.03
C ASN A 322 19.32 1.65 -2.39
N VAL A 323 20.09 2.44 -1.64
CA VAL A 323 21.51 2.67 -1.98
C VAL A 323 22.36 1.39 -1.91
N ASN A 324 22.10 0.50 -0.96
CA ASN A 324 22.88 -0.74 -0.80
C ASN A 324 22.59 -1.74 -1.93
N THR A 325 21.33 -2.00 -2.24
CA THR A 325 20.98 -2.86 -3.37
C THR A 325 21.41 -2.26 -4.70
N ALA A 326 21.31 -0.93 -4.86
CA ALA A 326 21.79 -0.25 -6.04
C ALA A 326 23.30 -0.45 -6.27
N LYS A 327 24.11 -0.33 -5.20
CA LYS A 327 25.55 -0.61 -5.26
C LYS A 327 25.83 -2.04 -5.71
N ARG A 328 25.16 -3.04 -5.11
CA ARG A 328 25.36 -4.46 -5.45
C ARG A 328 24.93 -4.81 -6.87
N PHE A 329 23.86 -4.15 -7.37
CA PHE A 329 23.40 -4.35 -8.75
C PHE A 329 24.07 -3.42 -9.77
N ASN A 330 25.07 -2.62 -9.35
CA ASN A 330 25.76 -1.64 -10.20
C ASN A 330 24.78 -0.69 -10.91
N THR A 331 23.85 -0.12 -10.15
CA THR A 331 22.81 0.80 -10.61
C THR A 331 22.61 1.94 -9.61
N TYR A 332 21.51 2.70 -9.74
CA TYR A 332 21.18 3.80 -8.86
C TYR A 332 19.94 3.49 -8.02
N SER A 333 19.86 4.10 -6.80
CA SER A 333 18.63 4.07 -6.01
C SER A 333 17.45 4.58 -6.83
N THR A 334 16.32 3.91 -6.72
CA THR A 334 15.09 4.30 -7.42
C THR A 334 14.23 5.29 -6.63
N GLY A 335 14.66 5.70 -5.43
CA GLY A 335 13.86 6.54 -4.53
C GLY A 335 12.77 5.73 -3.84
N ASN A 336 13.06 4.47 -3.56
CA ASN A 336 12.12 3.51 -2.97
C ASN A 336 12.63 2.92 -1.67
N ALA A 337 13.69 3.49 -1.08
CA ALA A 337 14.24 2.96 0.16
C ALA A 337 13.19 2.98 1.29
N GLY A 338 12.90 1.80 1.85
CA GLY A 338 12.50 1.67 3.22
C GLY A 338 13.74 1.36 4.07
N TRP A 339 13.61 1.42 5.38
CA TRP A 339 14.74 1.23 6.30
C TRP A 339 15.45 -0.11 6.12
N ILE A 340 14.73 -1.17 5.77
CA ILE A 340 15.30 -2.52 5.57
C ILE A 340 15.39 -2.84 4.08
N ALA A 341 14.29 -2.70 3.35
CA ALA A 341 14.15 -3.12 1.97
C ALA A 341 13.47 -2.03 1.12
N PRO A 342 13.85 -1.89 -0.15
CA PRO A 342 13.09 -1.04 -1.06
C PRO A 342 11.71 -1.64 -1.32
N SER A 343 10.70 -0.77 -1.42
CA SER A 343 9.31 -1.14 -1.71
C SER A 343 8.62 -0.12 -2.60
N ALA A 344 7.56 -0.53 -3.28
CA ALA A 344 6.75 0.37 -4.08
C ALA A 344 5.95 1.34 -3.19
N TRP A 345 5.80 2.58 -3.66
CA TRP A 345 4.95 3.59 -3.04
C TRP A 345 3.53 3.52 -3.56
N ASN A 346 3.35 3.55 -4.89
CA ASN A 346 2.06 3.46 -5.56
C ASN A 346 2.24 2.72 -6.87
N LEU A 347 1.58 1.59 -7.03
CA LEU A 347 1.59 0.87 -8.29
C LEU A 347 0.56 1.48 -9.24
N VAL A 348 0.99 1.78 -10.46
CA VAL A 348 0.17 2.35 -11.51
C VAL A 348 0.20 1.43 -12.72
N ILE A 349 -0.97 0.96 -13.11
CA ILE A 349 -1.16 0.07 -14.24
C ILE A 349 -1.80 0.86 -15.38
N ASP A 350 -1.37 0.62 -16.62
CA ASP A 350 -2.01 1.20 -17.79
C ASP A 350 -3.46 0.72 -17.91
N HIS A 351 -4.27 1.42 -18.68
CA HIS A 351 -5.66 1.06 -18.93
C HIS A 351 -5.83 0.47 -20.33
N GLY A 352 -6.85 -0.37 -20.48
CA GLY A 352 -7.35 -0.85 -21.76
C GLY A 352 -8.42 0.07 -22.35
N LYS A 353 -9.39 -0.53 -23.03
CA LYS A 353 -10.41 0.21 -23.80
C LYS A 353 -11.84 -0.19 -23.44
N LEU A 354 -12.03 -1.29 -22.74
CA LEU A 354 -13.35 -1.89 -22.50
C LEU A 354 -14.06 -1.21 -21.33
N SER A 355 -15.38 -0.97 -21.44
CA SER A 355 -16.21 -0.74 -20.27
C SER A 355 -16.38 -2.04 -19.48
N PHE A 356 -16.90 -1.96 -18.26
CA PHE A 356 -17.15 -3.16 -17.46
C PHE A 356 -18.10 -4.16 -18.18
N GLU A 357 -19.15 -3.66 -18.82
CA GLU A 357 -20.09 -4.45 -19.59
C GLU A 357 -19.43 -5.08 -20.84
N GLU A 358 -18.51 -4.37 -21.46
CA GLU A 358 -17.71 -4.90 -22.58
C GLU A 358 -16.72 -5.95 -22.09
N SER A 359 -16.11 -5.77 -20.89
CA SER A 359 -15.26 -6.78 -20.24
C SER A 359 -16.03 -8.08 -19.93
N LEU A 360 -17.29 -7.99 -19.48
CA LEU A 360 -18.16 -9.16 -19.29
C LEU A 360 -18.47 -9.85 -20.62
N LYS A 361 -18.76 -9.10 -21.68
CA LYS A 361 -18.98 -9.67 -23.03
C LYS A 361 -17.71 -10.30 -23.61
N GLU A 362 -16.54 -9.70 -23.35
CA GLU A 362 -15.24 -10.24 -23.77
C GLU A 362 -14.89 -11.52 -23.00
N LEU A 363 -15.26 -11.61 -21.72
CA LEU A 363 -15.18 -12.83 -20.91
C LEU A 363 -16.07 -13.94 -21.50
N LYS A 364 -17.26 -13.59 -21.99
CA LYS A 364 -18.29 -14.47 -22.57
C LYS A 364 -18.79 -15.52 -21.59
N ASN A 365 -17.98 -16.57 -21.32
CA ASN A 365 -18.26 -17.62 -20.35
C ASN A 365 -17.07 -17.74 -19.40
N GLY A 366 -17.31 -17.60 -18.10
CA GLY A 366 -16.26 -17.63 -17.12
C GLY A 366 -16.72 -17.19 -15.72
N ILE A 367 -15.81 -16.61 -14.97
CA ILE A 367 -16.07 -16.20 -13.59
C ILE A 367 -15.62 -14.76 -13.37
N TYR A 368 -16.52 -13.91 -12.88
CA TYR A 368 -16.19 -12.58 -12.40
C TYR A 368 -15.86 -12.65 -10.91
N MET A 369 -14.71 -12.11 -10.51
CA MET A 369 -14.19 -12.08 -9.14
C MET A 369 -13.98 -10.66 -8.68
N VAL A 370 -14.63 -10.28 -7.58
CA VAL A 370 -14.55 -8.92 -7.03
C VAL A 370 -13.39 -8.78 -6.06
N SER A 371 -13.26 -9.71 -5.13
CA SER A 371 -12.36 -9.61 -3.99
C SER A 371 -11.84 -10.98 -3.57
N ASN A 372 -10.75 -11.00 -2.84
CA ASN A 372 -10.14 -12.21 -2.31
C ASN A 372 -9.65 -11.99 -0.88
N TRP A 373 -9.19 -13.07 -0.26
CA TRP A 373 -8.67 -13.06 1.08
C TRP A 373 -7.68 -14.19 1.31
N TYR A 374 -6.70 -13.97 2.20
CA TYR A 374 -5.71 -14.97 2.59
C TYR A 374 -4.87 -15.49 1.42
N THR A 375 -4.25 -14.59 0.67
CA THR A 375 -3.26 -15.00 -0.32
C THR A 375 -2.03 -15.59 0.37
N ARG A 376 -1.65 -16.79 -0.06
CA ARG A 376 -0.51 -17.53 0.46
C ARG A 376 0.32 -18.07 -0.69
N PHE A 377 1.61 -17.84 -0.60
CA PHE A 377 2.58 -18.43 -1.52
C PHE A 377 3.06 -19.76 -0.97
N GLN A 378 2.99 -20.80 -1.79
CA GLN A 378 3.65 -22.07 -1.57
C GLN A 378 5.15 -21.91 -1.84
N ASN A 379 5.49 -21.09 -2.83
CA ASN A 379 6.86 -20.77 -3.16
C ASN A 379 6.97 -19.37 -3.77
N TYR A 380 7.61 -18.46 -3.07
CA TYR A 380 7.82 -17.09 -3.53
C TYR A 380 8.76 -17.01 -4.75
N SER A 381 9.77 -17.89 -4.84
CA SER A 381 10.75 -17.86 -5.94
C SER A 381 10.17 -18.32 -7.28
N THR A 382 9.13 -19.16 -7.26
CA THR A 382 8.41 -19.58 -8.47
C THR A 382 7.16 -18.76 -8.73
N GLY A 383 6.58 -18.18 -7.69
CA GLY A 383 5.34 -17.42 -7.75
C GLY A 383 4.07 -18.29 -7.63
N ASP A 384 4.20 -19.52 -7.13
CA ASP A 384 3.05 -20.39 -6.90
C ASP A 384 2.27 -19.95 -5.67
N PHE A 385 0.99 -19.68 -5.83
CA PHE A 385 0.12 -19.12 -4.80
C PHE A 385 -1.27 -19.71 -4.77
N SER A 386 -1.96 -19.47 -3.69
CA SER A 386 -3.42 -19.65 -3.61
C SER A 386 -4.08 -18.52 -2.84
N THR A 387 -5.32 -18.19 -3.23
CA THR A 387 -6.15 -17.18 -2.56
C THR A 387 -7.62 -17.56 -2.62
N ILE A 388 -8.39 -17.21 -1.59
CA ILE A 388 -9.82 -17.51 -1.52
C ILE A 388 -10.62 -16.32 -2.03
N CYS A 389 -11.46 -16.53 -3.05
CA CYS A 389 -12.36 -15.51 -3.55
C CYS A 389 -13.48 -15.23 -2.52
N ARG A 390 -13.79 -13.97 -2.29
CA ARG A 390 -14.79 -13.51 -1.31
C ARG A 390 -15.54 -12.28 -1.81
N ASP A 391 -16.62 -11.95 -1.10
CA ASP A 391 -17.37 -10.71 -1.28
C ASP A 391 -17.72 -10.40 -2.76
N GLY A 392 -18.16 -11.43 -3.48
CA GLY A 392 -18.56 -11.37 -4.88
C GLY A 392 -17.70 -12.26 -5.78
N THR A 393 -18.25 -13.45 -6.10
CA THR A 393 -17.71 -14.34 -7.13
C THR A 393 -18.90 -14.85 -7.94
N PHE A 394 -18.89 -14.64 -9.25
CA PHE A 394 -20.07 -14.82 -10.09
C PHE A 394 -19.77 -15.66 -11.31
N LEU A 395 -20.68 -16.59 -11.61
CA LEU A 395 -20.73 -17.26 -12.90
C LEU A 395 -21.22 -16.29 -13.97
N VAL A 396 -20.51 -16.24 -15.08
CA VAL A 396 -20.86 -15.44 -16.26
C VAL A 396 -21.08 -16.40 -17.42
N GLU A 397 -22.24 -16.27 -18.08
CA GLU A 397 -22.58 -17.01 -19.30
C GLU A 397 -23.13 -16.00 -20.32
N ASP A 398 -22.65 -16.12 -21.56
CA ASP A 398 -22.98 -15.22 -22.67
C ASP A 398 -22.79 -13.72 -22.34
N GLY A 399 -21.78 -13.40 -21.49
CA GLY A 399 -21.47 -12.04 -21.06
C GLY A 399 -22.40 -11.47 -20.00
N GLU A 400 -23.23 -12.29 -19.38
CA GLU A 400 -24.16 -11.90 -18.32
C GLU A 400 -23.89 -12.65 -17.01
N ILE A 401 -24.02 -11.96 -15.89
CA ILE A 401 -23.92 -12.55 -14.55
C ILE A 401 -25.17 -13.39 -14.28
N LYS A 402 -24.99 -14.70 -14.09
CA LYS A 402 -26.09 -15.68 -13.89
C LYS A 402 -26.29 -16.05 -12.43
N GLY A 403 -25.24 -16.13 -11.63
CA GLY A 403 -25.38 -16.50 -10.23
C GLY A 403 -24.07 -16.41 -9.45
N SER A 404 -24.18 -16.49 -8.13
CA SER A 404 -23.03 -16.44 -7.23
C SER A 404 -22.37 -17.81 -7.06
N LEU A 405 -21.06 -17.81 -6.88
CA LEU A 405 -20.26 -18.99 -6.56
C LEU A 405 -19.70 -18.90 -5.15
N LYS A 406 -19.67 -20.03 -4.45
CA LYS A 406 -19.07 -20.13 -3.10
C LYS A 406 -17.90 -21.10 -3.11
N GLY A 407 -16.99 -20.91 -2.17
CA GLY A 407 -15.85 -21.79 -1.97
C GLY A 407 -14.85 -21.79 -3.14
N VAL A 408 -14.76 -20.71 -3.90
CA VAL A 408 -13.80 -20.60 -5.02
C VAL A 408 -12.45 -20.18 -4.49
N ARG A 409 -11.40 -20.91 -4.88
CA ARG A 409 -10.00 -20.60 -4.62
C ARG A 409 -9.24 -20.53 -5.95
N ILE A 410 -8.46 -19.48 -6.14
CA ILE A 410 -7.41 -19.48 -7.17
C ILE A 410 -6.23 -20.28 -6.61
N SER A 411 -5.73 -21.26 -7.37
CA SER A 411 -4.52 -22.02 -7.06
C SER A 411 -3.69 -22.10 -8.33
N ASP A 412 -2.78 -21.14 -8.52
CA ASP A 412 -2.07 -20.96 -9.79
C ASP A 412 -0.68 -20.32 -9.57
N ASN A 413 -0.04 -19.91 -10.64
CA ASN A 413 1.24 -19.20 -10.64
C ASN A 413 1.04 -17.74 -11.03
N LEU A 414 1.59 -16.83 -10.23
CA LEU A 414 1.41 -15.38 -10.36
C LEU A 414 1.83 -14.84 -11.75
N LEU A 415 3.01 -15.24 -12.24
CA LEU A 415 3.47 -14.78 -13.55
C LEU A 415 2.64 -15.35 -14.67
N LYS A 416 2.27 -16.63 -14.57
CA LYS A 416 1.48 -17.32 -15.60
C LYS A 416 0.11 -16.69 -15.80
N ILE A 417 -0.62 -16.38 -14.72
CA ILE A 417 -1.94 -15.76 -14.84
C ILE A 417 -1.86 -14.38 -15.51
N PHE A 418 -0.87 -13.55 -15.14
CA PHE A 418 -0.67 -12.22 -15.76
C PHE A 418 -0.01 -12.27 -17.14
N GLN A 419 0.67 -13.35 -17.51
CA GLN A 419 1.10 -13.60 -18.88
C GLN A 419 -0.10 -13.80 -19.84
N SER A 420 -1.19 -14.33 -19.31
CA SER A 420 -2.36 -14.67 -20.10
C SER A 420 -3.38 -13.52 -20.29
N ILE A 421 -3.15 -12.32 -19.75
CA ILE A 421 -4.09 -11.19 -19.88
C ILE A 421 -4.45 -10.99 -21.35
N LYS A 422 -5.75 -11.05 -21.66
CA LYS A 422 -6.31 -10.88 -22.98
C LYS A 422 -6.71 -9.42 -23.25
N SER A 423 -7.30 -8.77 -22.25
CA SER A 423 -7.79 -7.39 -22.35
C SER A 423 -7.91 -6.75 -20.97
N MET A 424 -7.98 -5.43 -20.96
CA MET A 424 -8.16 -4.64 -19.75
C MET A 424 -9.26 -3.58 -19.93
N GLY A 425 -9.88 -3.22 -18.83
CA GLY A 425 -10.87 -2.15 -18.77
C GLY A 425 -10.26 -0.77 -18.98
N LYS A 426 -11.11 0.21 -19.31
CA LYS A 426 -10.71 1.62 -19.47
C LYS A 426 -10.73 2.39 -18.17
N ASP A 427 -11.61 2.00 -17.22
CA ASP A 427 -11.85 2.75 -16.00
C ASP A 427 -10.94 2.25 -14.88
N ARG A 428 -10.06 3.12 -14.44
CA ARG A 428 -9.11 2.84 -13.36
C ARG A 428 -9.54 3.53 -12.08
N ARG A 429 -9.22 2.88 -10.94
CA ARG A 429 -9.39 3.49 -9.62
C ARG A 429 -8.25 3.13 -8.68
N TRP A 430 -8.02 3.96 -7.68
CA TRP A 430 -7.15 3.62 -6.57
C TRP A 430 -7.80 2.55 -5.70
N VAL A 431 -7.01 1.54 -5.36
CA VAL A 431 -7.39 0.47 -4.42
C VAL A 431 -6.36 0.43 -3.30
N ARG A 432 -6.84 0.60 -2.08
CA ARG A 432 -6.07 0.42 -0.84
C ARG A 432 -6.98 -0.09 0.27
N TRP A 433 -6.57 -1.14 0.92
CA TRP A 433 -7.21 -1.70 2.10
C TRP A 433 -6.24 -2.68 2.78
N TRP A 434 -6.65 -3.36 3.85
CA TRP A 434 -5.70 -4.13 4.67
C TRP A 434 -4.99 -5.30 3.94
N GLU A 435 -5.56 -5.88 2.88
CA GLU A 435 -4.87 -6.85 2.00
C GLU A 435 -4.03 -6.14 0.91
N VAL A 436 -4.38 -4.93 0.50
CA VAL A 436 -3.66 -4.15 -0.51
C VAL A 436 -2.86 -3.04 0.17
N ARG A 437 -1.67 -3.37 0.64
CA ARG A 437 -0.81 -2.45 1.39
C ARG A 437 -0.23 -1.34 0.53
N THR A 438 0.22 -1.68 -0.67
CA THR A 438 0.68 -0.71 -1.67
C THR A 438 -0.51 -0.23 -2.47
N PRO A 439 -0.90 1.06 -2.39
CA PRO A 439 -1.97 1.59 -3.20
C PRO A 439 -1.74 1.28 -4.67
N THR A 440 -2.75 0.77 -5.34
CA THR A 440 -2.65 0.35 -6.73
C THR A 440 -3.74 1.01 -7.55
N PHE A 441 -3.37 1.65 -8.66
CA PHE A 441 -4.27 2.31 -9.61
C PHE A 441 -4.42 1.46 -10.86
N LEU A 442 -5.57 0.79 -11.01
CA LEU A 442 -5.75 -0.23 -12.02
C LEU A 442 -7.21 -0.35 -12.50
N PRO A 443 -7.42 -0.92 -13.72
CA PRO A 443 -8.73 -1.35 -14.21
C PRO A 443 -9.03 -2.81 -13.84
N ASP A 444 -10.19 -3.30 -14.26
CA ASP A 444 -10.48 -4.74 -14.38
C ASP A 444 -9.65 -5.41 -15.49
N MET A 445 -9.46 -6.72 -15.38
CA MET A 445 -8.61 -7.49 -16.30
C MET A 445 -9.26 -8.84 -16.69
N VAL A 446 -9.30 -9.17 -17.97
CA VAL A 446 -9.77 -10.45 -18.48
C VAL A 446 -8.59 -11.41 -18.68
N LEU A 447 -8.62 -12.52 -17.97
CA LEU A 447 -7.62 -13.58 -18.01
C LEU A 447 -8.27 -14.87 -18.57
N PRO A 448 -7.79 -15.44 -19.66
CA PRO A 448 -8.46 -16.57 -20.33
C PRO A 448 -8.32 -17.90 -19.60
N GLU A 449 -7.29 -18.07 -18.78
CA GLU A 449 -7.02 -19.38 -18.17
C GLU A 449 -6.45 -19.19 -16.75
N VAL A 450 -7.29 -19.44 -15.75
CA VAL A 450 -6.93 -19.44 -14.32
C VAL A 450 -7.39 -20.74 -13.69
N ASN A 451 -6.52 -21.41 -12.96
CA ASN A 451 -6.83 -22.66 -12.28
C ASN A 451 -7.58 -22.41 -10.96
N LEU A 452 -8.77 -22.96 -10.87
CA LEU A 452 -9.67 -22.81 -9.72
C LEU A 452 -9.87 -24.14 -9.01
N THR A 453 -9.75 -24.10 -7.68
CA THR A 453 -9.96 -25.23 -6.78
C THR A 453 -10.99 -24.87 -5.72
N LYS A 454 -11.57 -25.88 -5.06
CA LYS A 454 -12.48 -25.65 -3.94
C LYS A 454 -11.71 -25.22 -2.69
N ALA A 455 -12.15 -24.15 -2.06
CA ALA A 455 -11.74 -23.86 -0.69
C ALA A 455 -12.37 -24.90 0.23
N GLN A 456 -11.59 -25.50 1.13
CA GLN A 456 -12.17 -26.33 2.19
C GLN A 456 -13.10 -25.45 3.03
N GLU A 457 -14.33 -25.89 3.22
CA GLU A 457 -15.24 -25.25 4.18
C GLU A 457 -14.64 -25.49 5.58
N SER A 458 -14.30 -24.40 6.25
CA SER A 458 -13.80 -24.41 7.65
C SER A 458 -14.96 -24.39 8.63
#